data_b943fabdfe1ebd291e6ea429cd4ff922
#
_entry.id   b943fabdfe1ebd291e6ea429cd4ff922
#
_cell.length_a   1.000
_cell.length_b   1.000
_cell.length_c   1.000
_cell.angle_alpha   90.00
_cell.angle_beta   90.00
_cell.angle_gamma   90.00
#
_symmetry.space_group_name_H-M   'P 1'
#
loop_
_entity.id
_entity.type
_entity.pdbx_description
1 polymer ?
#
loop_
_entity_poly.entity_id
_entity_poly.type
_entity_poly.pdbx_seq_one_letter_code
_entity_poly.pdbx_strand_id
1 'polypeptide(L)'
;MENEIILYTDENGKTNVSVRFADEDVWVTQNQLAEIYNTTQQNISLHIDNIYKDAELPEASTHKDFLLVQKEGKRNVKRNLAHYNLDVIIAIGYRVQSDVAVRFRRWATQRLHEYIQKGFTMDDERLKQGRNRYFKELLQRIRDIRSSERNFYQQVTDIYATATDYDPRSKMTLNFFATIQNKLHYAVHDEFCEPHILSDTKLASEAMHTAAELIYERVDSEKTFVGMTNFKGDYVTKDDVKIAKNYLSELELKRLNLLVSEFLDFAEFQALEEKPMKMQDWITALDNQIVAHQRKILEGKGSISHEQAMQKAEKEYDLFRQKELANLKSDFDLFLQDVRKIETR
;
A
#
# COMPACT_ATOMS: atom_id res chain seq x y z
N MET A 1 -4.41 4.73 28.54
CA MET A 1 -5.02 6.03 28.25
C MET A 1 -6.38 5.73 27.64
N GLU A 2 -7.46 6.12 28.26
CA GLU A 2 -8.79 6.05 27.66
C GLU A 2 -8.83 7.12 26.55
N ASN A 3 -8.89 6.70 25.31
CA ASN A 3 -9.11 7.61 24.20
C ASN A 3 -10.61 7.66 23.92
N GLU A 4 -11.20 8.84 23.95
CA GLU A 4 -12.55 9.07 23.45
C GLU A 4 -12.56 8.88 21.94
N ILE A 5 -13.15 7.80 21.45
CA ILE A 5 -13.37 7.59 20.03
C ILE A 5 -14.85 7.77 19.75
N ILE A 6 -15.18 8.63 18.81
CA ILE A 6 -16.54 8.76 18.28
C ILE A 6 -16.74 7.57 17.33
N LEU A 7 -17.47 6.55 17.76
CA LEU A 7 -17.79 5.39 16.93
C LEU A 7 -18.70 5.77 15.75
N TYR A 8 -19.65 6.65 15.95
CA TYR A 8 -20.40 7.32 14.89
C TYR A 8 -21.09 8.58 15.43
N THR A 9 -21.36 9.55 14.56
CA THR A 9 -22.08 10.77 14.90
C THR A 9 -23.48 10.68 14.30
N ASP A 10 -24.53 10.85 15.12
CA ASP A 10 -25.90 10.93 14.62
C ASP A 10 -26.25 12.39 14.23
N GLU A 11 -27.39 12.57 13.54
CA GLU A 11 -27.88 13.88 13.08
C GLU A 11 -28.16 14.88 14.23
N ASN A 12 -28.22 14.42 15.48
CA ASN A 12 -28.48 15.21 16.70
C ASN A 12 -27.21 15.47 17.53
N GLY A 13 -26.05 15.10 17.06
CA GLY A 13 -24.75 15.32 17.72
C GLY A 13 -24.36 14.16 18.67
N LYS A 14 -23.15 13.83 18.64
CA LYS A 14 -22.23 13.06 19.49
C LYS A 14 -22.86 12.03 20.45
N THR A 15 -22.79 10.76 20.09
CA THR A 15 -22.69 9.69 21.08
C THR A 15 -21.20 9.59 21.48
N ASN A 16 -20.79 10.33 22.50
CA ASN A 16 -19.47 10.21 23.10
C ASN A 16 -19.47 8.99 24.02
N VAL A 17 -18.94 7.89 23.57
CA VAL A 17 -18.68 6.73 24.44
C VAL A 17 -17.17 6.61 24.61
N SER A 18 -16.71 6.65 25.86
CA SER A 18 -15.31 6.34 26.18
C SER A 18 -15.01 4.91 25.82
N VAL A 19 -14.17 4.69 24.84
CA VAL A 19 -13.75 3.36 24.43
C VAL A 19 -12.27 3.16 24.75
N ARG A 20 -11.87 1.91 25.01
CA ARG A 20 -10.49 1.57 25.19
C ARG A 20 -9.87 1.19 23.85
N PHE A 21 -8.76 1.83 23.48
CA PHE A 21 -7.97 1.45 22.33
C PHE A 21 -6.78 0.59 22.79
N ALA A 22 -6.74 -0.67 22.39
CA ALA A 22 -5.66 -1.59 22.69
C ALA A 22 -5.48 -2.58 21.53
N ASP A 23 -4.24 -3.01 21.29
CA ASP A 23 -3.90 -3.99 20.25
C ASP A 23 -4.44 -3.60 18.84
N GLU A 24 -4.41 -2.29 18.51
CA GLU A 24 -4.93 -1.70 17.28
C GLU A 24 -6.45 -1.84 17.08
N ASP A 25 -7.20 -2.24 18.12
CA ASP A 25 -8.64 -2.43 18.10
C ASP A 25 -9.34 -1.62 19.19
N VAL A 26 -10.66 -1.50 19.05
CA VAL A 26 -11.57 -0.80 19.99
C VAL A 26 -12.22 -1.81 20.91
N TRP A 27 -12.10 -1.60 22.21
CA TRP A 27 -12.64 -2.47 23.23
C TRP A 27 -13.65 -1.75 24.12
N VAL A 28 -14.83 -2.34 24.29
CA VAL A 28 -15.93 -1.79 25.08
C VAL A 28 -16.51 -2.84 26.03
N THR A 29 -17.05 -2.38 27.14
CA THR A 29 -17.77 -3.23 28.09
C THR A 29 -19.22 -3.43 27.67
N GLN A 30 -19.91 -4.41 28.28
CA GLN A 30 -21.37 -4.60 28.07
C GLN A 30 -22.19 -3.36 28.43
N ASN A 31 -21.81 -2.61 29.46
CA ASN A 31 -22.49 -1.37 29.84
C ASN A 31 -22.35 -0.30 28.75
N GLN A 32 -21.11 -0.14 28.22
CA GLN A 32 -20.86 0.78 27.12
C GLN A 32 -21.62 0.37 25.85
N LEU A 33 -21.72 -0.93 25.55
CA LEU A 33 -22.56 -1.42 24.44
C LEU A 33 -24.04 -1.09 24.64
N ALA A 34 -24.55 -1.21 25.90
CA ALA A 34 -25.91 -0.84 26.22
C ALA A 34 -26.17 0.66 26.03
N GLU A 35 -25.20 1.51 26.39
CA GLU A 35 -25.24 2.96 26.14
C GLU A 35 -25.17 3.28 24.65
N ILE A 36 -24.22 2.68 23.91
CA ILE A 36 -24.04 2.87 22.46
C ILE A 36 -25.36 2.59 21.71
N TYR A 37 -26.02 1.51 22.02
CA TYR A 37 -27.24 1.08 21.31
C TYR A 37 -28.54 1.46 21.96
N ASN A 38 -28.50 2.25 23.07
CA ASN A 38 -29.65 2.66 23.83
C ASN A 38 -30.57 1.46 24.18
N THR A 39 -30.00 0.47 24.86
CA THR A 39 -30.65 -0.77 25.25
C THR A 39 -30.22 -1.19 26.67
N THR A 40 -30.71 -2.32 27.18
CA THR A 40 -30.32 -2.82 28.49
C THR A 40 -29.10 -3.72 28.43
N GLN A 41 -28.31 -3.76 29.51
CA GLN A 41 -27.16 -4.66 29.63
C GLN A 41 -27.57 -6.13 29.49
N GLN A 42 -28.77 -6.51 30.01
CA GLN A 42 -29.29 -7.87 29.87
C GLN A 42 -29.53 -8.26 28.42
N ASN A 43 -30.07 -7.33 27.61
CA ASN A 43 -30.25 -7.56 26.18
C ASN A 43 -28.93 -7.71 25.45
N ILE A 44 -27.92 -6.90 25.79
CA ILE A 44 -26.57 -7.03 25.27
C ILE A 44 -25.96 -8.39 25.62
N SER A 45 -26.06 -8.83 26.90
CA SER A 45 -25.55 -10.14 27.32
C SER A 45 -26.19 -11.28 26.52
N LEU A 46 -27.52 -11.24 26.34
CA LEU A 46 -28.23 -12.25 25.55
C LEU A 46 -27.73 -12.31 24.10
N HIS A 47 -27.48 -11.14 23.48
CA HIS A 47 -26.97 -11.11 22.12
C HIS A 47 -25.51 -11.64 22.03
N ILE A 48 -24.62 -11.32 22.98
CA ILE A 48 -23.27 -11.85 23.07
C ILE A 48 -23.29 -13.38 23.21
N ASP A 49 -24.10 -13.90 24.14
CA ASP A 49 -24.25 -15.34 24.36
C ASP A 49 -24.70 -16.05 23.07
N ASN A 50 -25.65 -15.47 22.34
CA ASN A 50 -26.10 -16.02 21.06
C ASN A 50 -25.04 -15.95 19.96
N ILE A 51 -24.25 -14.86 19.86
CA ILE A 51 -23.17 -14.72 18.89
C ILE A 51 -22.14 -15.86 19.06
N TYR A 52 -21.75 -16.14 20.30
CA TYR A 52 -20.79 -17.20 20.60
C TYR A 52 -21.40 -18.61 20.46
N LYS A 53 -22.64 -18.80 20.89
CA LYS A 53 -23.37 -20.07 20.74
C LYS A 53 -23.58 -20.45 19.28
N ASP A 54 -23.89 -19.48 18.44
CA ASP A 54 -24.11 -19.66 17.00
C ASP A 54 -22.77 -19.77 16.23
N ALA A 55 -21.62 -19.68 16.92
CA ALA A 55 -20.27 -19.64 16.36
C ALA A 55 -20.09 -18.56 15.27
N GLU A 56 -20.83 -17.44 15.36
CA GLU A 56 -20.70 -16.31 14.45
C GLU A 56 -19.33 -15.63 14.60
N LEU A 57 -18.86 -15.50 15.86
CA LEU A 57 -17.54 -14.96 16.18
C LEU A 57 -16.82 -15.87 17.19
N PRO A 58 -15.48 -16.01 17.07
CA PRO A 58 -14.68 -16.76 18.04
C PRO A 58 -14.47 -15.94 19.32
N GLU A 59 -14.88 -16.47 20.47
CA GLU A 59 -14.77 -15.79 21.77
C GLU A 59 -13.31 -15.45 22.11
N ALA A 60 -12.38 -16.34 21.82
CA ALA A 60 -10.96 -16.18 22.18
C ALA A 60 -10.29 -14.92 21.55
N SER A 61 -10.76 -14.46 20.39
CA SER A 61 -10.21 -13.27 19.70
C SER A 61 -11.04 -12.01 19.92
N THR A 62 -12.29 -12.13 20.37
CA THR A 62 -13.25 -11.01 20.45
C THR A 62 -13.62 -10.61 21.87
N HIS A 63 -13.17 -11.39 22.87
CA HIS A 63 -13.37 -11.14 24.30
C HIS A 63 -12.01 -11.03 25.01
N LYS A 64 -11.88 -10.05 25.92
CA LYS A 64 -10.69 -9.85 26.74
C LYS A 64 -11.02 -9.20 28.07
N ASP A 65 -10.47 -9.75 29.14
CA ASP A 65 -10.58 -9.16 30.46
C ASP A 65 -9.50 -8.11 30.71
N PHE A 66 -9.93 -6.91 31.06
CA PHE A 66 -9.02 -5.86 31.50
C PHE A 66 -9.18 -5.56 33.00
N LEU A 67 -8.03 -5.43 33.67
CA LEU A 67 -7.98 -5.05 35.08
C LEU A 67 -8.28 -3.55 35.23
N LEU A 68 -9.40 -3.23 35.85
CA LEU A 68 -9.75 -1.86 36.22
C LEU A 68 -9.57 -1.65 37.72
N VAL A 69 -8.93 -0.54 38.09
CA VAL A 69 -8.78 -0.10 39.48
C VAL A 69 -9.77 1.03 39.72
N GLN A 70 -10.85 0.73 40.41
CA GLN A 70 -11.87 1.73 40.80
C GLN A 70 -11.67 2.14 42.26
N LYS A 71 -11.78 3.44 42.53
CA LYS A 71 -11.73 3.99 43.89
C LYS A 71 -13.11 3.96 44.49
N GLU A 72 -13.36 3.01 45.38
CA GLU A 72 -14.61 2.93 46.15
C GLU A 72 -14.37 3.50 47.57
N GLY A 73 -14.76 4.76 47.75
CA GLY A 73 -14.50 5.49 49.00
C GLY A 73 -12.99 5.70 49.22
N LYS A 74 -12.42 5.09 50.30
CA LYS A 74 -10.99 5.14 50.62
C LYS A 74 -10.18 3.93 50.13
N ARG A 75 -10.83 2.97 49.43
CA ARG A 75 -10.16 1.74 48.98
C ARG A 75 -10.06 1.67 47.46
N ASN A 76 -8.91 1.21 46.95
CA ASN A 76 -8.77 0.87 45.54
C ASN A 76 -9.18 -0.58 45.34
N VAL A 77 -10.27 -0.81 44.60
CA VAL A 77 -10.78 -2.14 44.27
C VAL A 77 -10.33 -2.49 42.86
N LYS A 78 -9.67 -3.64 42.71
CA LYS A 78 -9.30 -4.19 41.40
C LYS A 78 -10.40 -5.11 40.91
N ARG A 79 -10.93 -4.84 39.71
CA ARG A 79 -11.95 -5.71 39.08
C ARG A 79 -11.51 -6.05 37.68
N ASN A 80 -11.62 -7.33 37.31
CA ASN A 80 -11.52 -7.73 35.91
C ASN A 80 -12.86 -7.43 35.24
N LEU A 81 -12.84 -6.65 34.20
CA LEU A 81 -14.02 -6.30 33.40
C LEU A 81 -13.87 -6.87 32.01
N ALA A 82 -14.87 -7.66 31.61
CA ALA A 82 -15.01 -8.19 30.27
C ALA A 82 -15.18 -7.06 29.24
N HIS A 83 -14.37 -7.06 28.23
CA HIS A 83 -14.43 -6.14 27.10
C HIS A 83 -14.58 -6.94 25.82
N TYR A 84 -15.24 -6.34 24.85
CA TYR A 84 -15.55 -6.89 23.55
C TYR A 84 -15.03 -5.98 22.47
N ASN A 85 -14.49 -6.56 21.40
CA ASN A 85 -13.84 -5.82 20.32
C ASN A 85 -14.83 -5.24 19.30
N LEU A 86 -14.30 -4.61 18.24
CA LEU A 86 -15.10 -3.98 17.18
C LEU A 86 -16.02 -4.98 16.48
N ASP A 87 -15.61 -6.24 16.29
CA ASP A 87 -16.43 -7.26 15.63
C ASP A 87 -17.73 -7.51 16.40
N VAL A 88 -17.64 -7.64 17.74
CA VAL A 88 -18.80 -7.81 18.61
C VAL A 88 -19.68 -6.55 18.61
N ILE A 89 -19.09 -5.35 18.61
CA ILE A 89 -19.82 -4.09 18.50
C ILE A 89 -20.69 -4.11 17.23
N ILE A 90 -20.09 -4.46 16.10
CA ILE A 90 -20.79 -4.53 14.81
C ILE A 90 -21.89 -5.60 14.82
N ALA A 91 -21.58 -6.82 15.26
CA ALA A 91 -22.54 -7.92 15.31
C ALA A 91 -23.77 -7.59 16.17
N ILE A 92 -23.57 -6.95 17.33
CA ILE A 92 -24.66 -6.47 18.19
C ILE A 92 -25.47 -5.38 17.47
N GLY A 93 -24.81 -4.45 16.79
CA GLY A 93 -25.49 -3.38 16.04
C GLY A 93 -26.44 -3.89 14.95
N TYR A 94 -26.19 -5.07 14.41
CA TYR A 94 -27.08 -5.74 13.46
C TYR A 94 -28.23 -6.53 14.15
N ARG A 95 -28.07 -6.94 15.41
CA ARG A 95 -29.05 -7.75 16.15
C ARG A 95 -30.00 -6.93 17.00
N VAL A 96 -29.55 -5.80 17.56
CA VAL A 96 -30.38 -4.96 18.47
C VAL A 96 -31.44 -4.20 17.68
N GLN A 97 -32.68 -4.18 18.27
CA GLN A 97 -33.79 -3.41 17.73
C GLN A 97 -33.96 -2.08 18.49
N SER A 98 -33.14 -1.10 18.11
CA SER A 98 -33.28 0.28 18.61
C SER A 98 -33.13 1.28 17.48
N ASP A 99 -33.63 2.50 17.65
CA ASP A 99 -33.45 3.58 16.65
C ASP A 99 -31.97 3.89 16.40
N VAL A 100 -31.17 3.78 17.45
CA VAL A 100 -29.70 3.97 17.34
C VAL A 100 -29.09 2.87 16.50
N ALA A 101 -29.45 1.62 16.70
CA ALA A 101 -28.97 0.52 15.90
C ALA A 101 -29.40 0.64 14.42
N VAL A 102 -30.61 1.15 14.14
CA VAL A 102 -31.07 1.44 12.78
C VAL A 102 -30.18 2.51 12.12
N ARG A 103 -29.87 3.60 12.84
CA ARG A 103 -28.97 4.65 12.33
C ARG A 103 -27.56 4.12 12.10
N PHE A 104 -27.04 3.31 13.05
CA PHE A 104 -25.73 2.65 12.89
C PHE A 104 -25.68 1.80 11.62
N ARG A 105 -26.67 0.92 11.40
CA ARG A 105 -26.73 0.08 10.19
C ARG A 105 -26.78 0.91 8.91
N ARG A 106 -27.53 2.01 8.90
CA ARG A 106 -27.61 2.94 7.74
C ARG A 106 -26.24 3.56 7.46
N TRP A 107 -25.57 4.06 8.51
CA TRP A 107 -24.23 4.62 8.38
C TRP A 107 -23.22 3.58 7.87
N ALA A 108 -23.19 2.36 8.45
CA ALA A 108 -22.29 1.29 8.02
C ALA A 108 -22.55 0.89 6.57
N THR A 109 -23.82 0.75 6.17
CA THR A 109 -24.22 0.47 4.78
C THR A 109 -23.73 1.57 3.84
N GLN A 110 -23.84 2.84 4.22
CA GLN A 110 -23.37 3.96 3.40
C GLN A 110 -21.86 3.90 3.20
N ARG A 111 -21.07 3.59 4.24
CA ARG A 111 -19.61 3.43 4.14
C ARG A 111 -19.23 2.24 3.24
N LEU A 112 -19.93 1.13 3.34
CA LEU A 112 -19.74 -0.01 2.46
C LEU A 112 -20.10 0.32 1.00
N HIS A 113 -21.21 1.02 0.77
CA HIS A 113 -21.56 1.49 -0.57
C HIS A 113 -20.50 2.39 -1.17
N GLU A 114 -20.00 3.35 -0.40
CA GLU A 114 -18.93 4.24 -0.84
C GLU A 114 -17.66 3.45 -1.22
N TYR A 115 -17.27 2.50 -0.36
CA TYR A 115 -16.12 1.64 -0.62
C TYR A 115 -16.29 0.77 -1.87
N ILE A 116 -17.45 0.14 -2.05
CA ILE A 116 -17.74 -0.70 -3.22
C ILE A 116 -17.72 0.11 -4.52
N GLN A 117 -18.27 1.33 -4.50
CA GLN A 117 -18.36 2.18 -5.68
C GLN A 117 -17.03 2.85 -6.04
N LYS A 118 -16.31 3.35 -5.03
CA LYS A 118 -15.11 4.18 -5.22
C LYS A 118 -13.79 3.43 -4.99
N GLY A 119 -13.83 2.29 -4.30
CA GLY A 119 -12.65 1.56 -3.84
C GLY A 119 -11.99 2.15 -2.58
N PHE A 120 -12.55 3.21 -1.99
CA PHE A 120 -12.08 3.83 -0.77
C PHE A 120 -13.22 4.50 0.01
N THR A 121 -13.01 4.72 1.31
CA THR A 121 -13.80 5.60 2.17
C THR A 121 -12.86 6.35 3.09
N MET A 122 -13.11 7.65 3.33
CA MET A 122 -12.23 8.51 4.12
C MET A 122 -13.02 9.33 5.13
N ASP A 123 -12.37 9.62 6.25
CA ASP A 123 -12.80 10.59 7.25
C ASP A 123 -11.94 11.86 7.11
N ASP A 124 -12.39 12.77 6.24
CA ASP A 124 -11.65 13.99 5.89
C ASP A 124 -11.39 14.86 7.12
N GLU A 125 -12.34 14.98 8.04
CA GLU A 125 -12.19 15.80 9.24
C GLU A 125 -11.10 15.25 10.16
N ARG A 126 -11.06 13.93 10.34
CA ARG A 126 -10.03 13.26 11.12
C ARG A 126 -8.65 13.37 10.47
N LEU A 127 -8.59 13.31 9.15
CA LEU A 127 -7.34 13.45 8.39
C LEU A 127 -6.80 14.87 8.42
N LYS A 128 -7.67 15.91 8.37
CA LYS A 128 -7.28 17.33 8.46
C LYS A 128 -6.69 17.72 9.81
N GLN A 129 -7.00 17.04 10.89
CA GLN A 129 -6.49 17.34 12.24
C GLN A 129 -4.98 17.16 12.42
N GLY A 130 -4.23 16.72 11.41
CA GLY A 130 -2.76 16.79 11.31
C GLY A 130 -1.94 15.91 12.26
N ARG A 131 -2.55 15.28 13.27
CA ARG A 131 -1.91 14.40 14.25
C ARG A 131 -2.02 12.92 13.91
N ASN A 132 -2.62 12.58 12.77
CA ASN A 132 -2.88 11.21 12.39
C ASN A 132 -1.64 10.58 11.73
N ARG A 133 -1.08 9.54 12.36
CA ARG A 133 0.04 8.75 11.79
C ARG A 133 -0.30 8.17 10.42
N TYR A 134 -1.57 7.89 10.17
CA TYR A 134 -2.06 7.31 8.91
C TYR A 134 -2.13 8.33 7.76
N PHE A 135 -2.02 9.64 8.04
CA PHE A 135 -1.97 10.63 6.97
C PHE A 135 -0.75 10.46 6.05
N LYS A 136 0.41 10.12 6.64
CA LYS A 136 1.62 9.81 5.85
C LYS A 136 1.45 8.54 5.01
N GLU A 137 0.81 7.53 5.58
CA GLU A 137 0.49 6.29 4.87
C GLU A 137 -0.47 6.55 3.70
N LEU A 138 -1.54 7.33 3.92
CA LEU A 138 -2.47 7.72 2.86
C LEU A 138 -1.76 8.44 1.71
N LEU A 139 -0.91 9.44 2.02
CA LEU A 139 -0.13 10.14 1.02
C LEU A 139 0.78 9.20 0.23
N GLN A 140 1.41 8.22 0.92
CA GLN A 140 2.24 7.24 0.24
C GLN A 140 1.41 6.34 -0.69
N ARG A 141 0.27 5.85 -0.24
CA ARG A 141 -0.65 5.03 -1.07
C ARG A 141 -1.15 5.81 -2.29
N ILE A 142 -1.51 7.08 -2.13
CA ILE A 142 -1.93 7.94 -3.26
C ILE A 142 -0.79 8.07 -4.27
N ARG A 143 0.45 8.30 -3.82
CA ARG A 143 1.62 8.38 -4.71
C ARG A 143 1.87 7.04 -5.42
N ASP A 144 1.80 5.92 -4.70
CA ASP A 144 1.98 4.59 -5.27
C ASP A 144 0.93 4.27 -6.35
N ILE A 145 -0.34 4.65 -6.12
CA ILE A 145 -1.42 4.51 -7.11
C ILE A 145 -1.16 5.40 -8.33
N ARG A 146 -0.80 6.66 -8.09
CA ARG A 146 -0.57 7.65 -9.15
C ARG A 146 0.64 7.30 -10.01
N SER A 147 1.69 6.77 -9.40
CA SER A 147 2.92 6.33 -10.06
C SER A 147 2.88 4.88 -10.53
N SER A 148 1.75 4.16 -10.39
CA SER A 148 1.62 2.84 -11.00
C SER A 148 1.81 2.95 -12.49
N GLU A 149 2.52 1.99 -13.10
CA GLU A 149 2.96 2.07 -14.49
C GLU A 149 1.82 2.42 -15.45
N ARG A 150 0.69 1.71 -15.34
CA ARG A 150 -0.49 1.95 -16.18
C ARG A 150 -1.06 3.37 -16.00
N ASN A 151 -1.23 3.82 -14.75
CA ASN A 151 -1.80 5.15 -14.47
C ASN A 151 -0.84 6.26 -14.88
N PHE A 152 0.46 6.07 -14.65
CA PHE A 152 1.49 7.00 -15.08
C PHE A 152 1.48 7.16 -16.60
N TYR A 153 1.53 6.06 -17.36
CA TYR A 153 1.45 6.11 -18.82
C TYR A 153 0.19 6.79 -19.30
N GLN A 154 -0.96 6.48 -18.72
CA GLN A 154 -2.23 7.10 -19.10
C GLN A 154 -2.20 8.61 -18.84
N GLN A 155 -1.82 9.05 -17.66
CA GLN A 155 -1.77 10.48 -17.30
C GLN A 155 -0.73 11.23 -18.16
N VAL A 156 0.45 10.67 -18.38
CA VAL A 156 1.45 11.26 -19.27
C VAL A 156 0.91 11.33 -20.69
N THR A 157 0.15 10.35 -21.17
CA THR A 157 -0.51 10.39 -22.49
C THR A 157 -1.54 11.49 -22.56
N ASP A 158 -2.37 11.63 -21.53
CA ASP A 158 -3.41 12.65 -21.47
C ASP A 158 -2.82 14.06 -21.47
N ILE A 159 -1.77 14.29 -20.67
CA ILE A 159 -1.01 15.55 -20.67
C ILE A 159 -0.42 15.83 -22.06
N TYR A 160 0.10 14.80 -22.68
CA TYR A 160 0.78 14.88 -23.94
C TYR A 160 -0.16 15.17 -25.10
N ALA A 161 -1.38 14.63 -25.04
CA ALA A 161 -2.44 14.92 -25.99
C ALA A 161 -2.83 16.42 -25.98
N THR A 162 -2.46 17.16 -24.92
CA THR A 162 -2.64 18.62 -24.83
C THR A 162 -1.52 19.42 -25.52
N ALA A 163 -0.42 18.77 -25.91
CA ALA A 163 0.67 19.45 -26.61
C ALA A 163 0.22 19.94 -27.98
N THR A 164 0.60 21.17 -28.31
CA THR A 164 0.17 21.83 -29.57
C THR A 164 0.72 21.18 -30.83
N ASP A 165 1.79 20.42 -30.71
CA ASP A 165 2.49 19.68 -31.79
C ASP A 165 2.33 18.15 -31.65
N TYR A 166 1.29 17.71 -30.92
CA TYR A 166 1.01 16.29 -30.75
C TYR A 166 0.57 15.62 -32.04
N ASP A 167 1.29 14.56 -32.44
CA ASP A 167 0.89 13.64 -33.50
C ASP A 167 1.08 12.20 -33.02
N PRO A 168 -0.04 11.43 -32.79
CA PRO A 168 0.03 10.07 -32.27
C PRO A 168 0.81 9.08 -33.14
N ARG A 169 1.07 9.43 -34.42
CA ARG A 169 1.80 8.59 -35.38
C ARG A 169 3.26 8.99 -35.54
N SER A 170 3.69 10.09 -34.91
CA SER A 170 5.06 10.57 -35.04
C SER A 170 6.04 9.67 -34.24
N LYS A 171 7.24 9.47 -34.81
CA LYS A 171 8.32 8.78 -34.06
C LYS A 171 8.69 9.53 -32.77
N MET A 172 8.45 10.84 -32.74
CA MET A 172 8.73 11.67 -31.56
C MET A 172 7.79 11.30 -30.41
N THR A 173 6.50 11.07 -30.68
CA THR A 173 5.55 10.60 -29.68
C THR A 173 5.91 9.23 -29.12
N LEU A 174 6.27 8.27 -29.97
CA LEU A 174 6.65 6.93 -29.54
C LEU A 174 7.94 6.94 -28.68
N ASN A 175 8.91 7.81 -29.01
CA ASN A 175 10.16 7.92 -28.27
C ASN A 175 10.01 8.72 -26.98
N PHE A 176 8.98 9.56 -26.86
CA PHE A 176 8.80 10.46 -25.72
C PHE A 176 8.62 9.70 -24.42
N PHE A 177 7.70 8.71 -24.41
CA PHE A 177 7.47 7.89 -23.21
C PHE A 177 8.74 7.19 -22.75
N ALA A 178 9.47 6.58 -23.68
CA ALA A 178 10.75 5.95 -23.39
C ALA A 178 11.75 6.97 -22.84
N THR A 179 11.77 8.19 -23.37
CA THR A 179 12.64 9.26 -22.90
C THR A 179 12.29 9.70 -21.48
N ILE A 180 11.03 9.97 -21.18
CA ILE A 180 10.59 10.35 -19.82
C ILE A 180 10.88 9.22 -18.85
N GLN A 181 10.51 7.99 -19.17
CA GLN A 181 10.75 6.84 -18.31
C GLN A 181 12.25 6.67 -18.02
N ASN A 182 13.08 6.71 -19.03
CA ASN A 182 14.52 6.57 -18.86
C ASN A 182 15.13 7.71 -18.04
N LYS A 183 14.72 8.97 -18.25
CA LYS A 183 15.18 10.12 -17.47
C LYS A 183 14.80 10.00 -15.99
N LEU A 184 13.57 9.57 -15.71
CA LEU A 184 13.08 9.36 -14.34
C LEU A 184 13.84 8.22 -13.65
N HIS A 185 14.02 7.07 -14.31
CA HIS A 185 14.80 5.97 -13.75
C HIS A 185 16.24 6.40 -13.50
N TYR A 186 16.87 7.05 -14.45
CA TYR A 186 18.24 7.56 -14.34
C TYR A 186 18.40 8.52 -13.14
N ALA A 187 17.43 9.43 -12.93
CA ALA A 187 17.50 10.42 -11.87
C ALA A 187 17.33 9.86 -10.46
N VAL A 188 16.74 8.67 -10.28
CA VAL A 188 16.47 8.10 -8.94
C VAL A 188 17.61 7.21 -8.43
N HIS A 189 18.52 6.79 -9.32
CA HIS A 189 19.69 6.04 -8.90
C HIS A 189 20.65 6.93 -8.10
N ASP A 190 21.19 6.39 -7.02
CA ASP A 190 22.06 7.13 -6.11
C ASP A 190 23.52 7.07 -6.56
N GLU A 191 24.17 8.25 -6.67
CA GLU A 191 25.61 8.39 -6.58
C GLU A 191 26.17 8.15 -5.16
N PHE A 192 25.31 8.09 -4.16
CA PHE A 192 25.63 7.86 -2.75
C PHE A 192 25.39 6.42 -2.33
N CYS A 193 26.10 5.46 -2.91
CA CYS A 193 26.52 4.32 -2.09
C CYS A 193 27.51 4.90 -1.08
N GLU A 194 27.13 4.85 0.22
CA GLU A 194 27.92 5.39 1.32
C GLU A 194 29.42 5.01 1.17
N PRO A 195 30.35 5.96 1.25
CA PRO A 195 31.78 5.68 1.11
C PRO A 195 32.36 4.90 2.29
N HIS A 196 31.55 4.32 3.16
CA HIS A 196 32.01 3.77 4.44
C HIS A 196 32.21 2.26 4.54
N ILE A 197 31.94 1.46 3.49
CA ILE A 197 32.08 -0.01 3.63
C ILE A 197 32.99 -0.69 2.58
N LEU A 198 33.48 -0.02 1.54
CA LEU A 198 34.38 -0.65 0.54
C LEU A 198 35.61 0.20 0.22
N SER A 199 36.55 0.25 1.18
CA SER A 199 37.96 0.44 0.81
C SER A 199 38.43 -0.84 0.14
N ASP A 200 38.62 -0.85 -1.15
CA ASP A 200 39.35 -1.79 -1.99
C ASP A 200 38.61 -2.49 -3.12
N THR A 201 37.75 -1.78 -3.86
CA THR A 201 37.56 -2.20 -5.26
C THR A 201 37.23 -0.99 -6.14
N LYS A 202 38.11 -0.74 -7.09
CA LYS A 202 37.96 0.19 -8.21
C LYS A 202 36.83 -0.14 -9.19
N LEU A 203 35.64 -0.44 -8.71
CA LEU A 203 34.47 -0.84 -9.54
C LEU A 203 33.14 -0.39 -8.97
N ALA A 204 33.12 0.59 -8.08
CA ALA A 204 31.90 1.40 -7.89
C ALA A 204 31.88 2.46 -8.99
N SER A 205 31.80 2.06 -10.26
CA SER A 205 31.46 2.98 -11.31
C SER A 205 30.02 3.40 -11.08
N GLU A 206 29.83 4.61 -10.77
CA GLU A 206 28.71 5.55 -10.81
C GLU A 206 27.69 5.23 -11.91
N ALA A 207 27.08 4.05 -11.88
CA ALA A 207 26.17 3.61 -12.91
C ALA A 207 24.77 4.10 -12.59
N MET A 208 24.46 5.27 -13.06
CA MET A 208 23.09 5.73 -13.20
C MET A 208 22.46 4.95 -14.36
N HIS A 209 21.36 4.26 -14.10
CA HIS A 209 20.78 3.30 -15.04
C HIS A 209 19.49 3.80 -15.66
N THR A 210 19.36 3.63 -16.97
CA THR A 210 18.06 3.65 -17.65
C THR A 210 17.23 2.44 -17.23
N ALA A 211 15.94 2.44 -17.55
CA ALA A 211 15.06 1.30 -17.26
C ALA A 211 15.61 -0.02 -17.83
N ALA A 212 16.16 0.00 -19.03
CA ALA A 212 16.75 -1.17 -19.68
C ALA A 212 18.04 -1.64 -18.98
N GLU A 213 18.92 -0.72 -18.64
CA GLU A 213 20.17 -1.00 -17.92
C GLU A 213 19.88 -1.58 -16.54
N LEU A 214 18.90 -1.04 -15.83
CA LEU A 214 18.47 -1.53 -14.51
C LEU A 214 18.02 -2.99 -14.56
N ILE A 215 17.12 -3.33 -15.50
CA ILE A 215 16.67 -4.71 -15.69
C ILE A 215 17.89 -5.59 -16.03
N TYR A 216 18.69 -5.16 -17.00
CA TYR A 216 19.84 -5.93 -17.47
C TYR A 216 20.86 -6.24 -16.37
N GLU A 217 21.09 -5.32 -15.45
CA GLU A 217 22.06 -5.48 -14.37
C GLU A 217 21.51 -6.32 -13.22
N ARG A 218 20.25 -6.06 -12.81
CA ARG A 218 19.70 -6.63 -11.56
C ARG A 218 18.99 -7.95 -11.74
N VAL A 219 18.57 -8.31 -12.98
CA VAL A 219 17.94 -9.60 -13.25
C VAL A 219 18.94 -10.74 -13.06
N ASP A 220 18.60 -11.70 -12.18
CA ASP A 220 19.49 -12.79 -11.79
C ASP A 220 18.68 -13.99 -11.29
N SER A 221 18.75 -15.11 -12.00
CA SER A 221 18.03 -16.35 -11.68
C SER A 221 18.49 -17.03 -10.39
N GLU A 222 19.64 -16.62 -9.80
CA GLU A 222 20.12 -17.13 -8.51
C GLU A 222 19.51 -16.38 -7.32
N LYS A 223 18.91 -15.21 -7.55
CA LYS A 223 18.31 -14.41 -6.51
C LYS A 223 16.83 -14.72 -6.34
N THR A 224 16.32 -14.46 -5.13
CA THR A 224 14.88 -14.53 -4.86
C THR A 224 14.11 -13.60 -5.80
N PHE A 225 12.98 -14.07 -6.31
CA PHE A 225 12.16 -13.33 -7.27
C PHE A 225 12.95 -12.80 -8.49
N VAL A 226 13.95 -13.56 -8.95
CA VAL A 226 14.78 -13.19 -10.12
C VAL A 226 15.50 -11.84 -9.94
N GLY A 227 15.81 -11.46 -8.69
CA GLY A 227 16.47 -10.19 -8.34
C GLY A 227 15.52 -9.00 -8.18
N MET A 228 14.21 -9.18 -8.32
CA MET A 228 13.24 -8.12 -8.04
C MET A 228 13.13 -7.84 -6.54
N THR A 229 13.18 -6.58 -6.15
CA THR A 229 13.15 -6.13 -4.74
C THR A 229 11.78 -5.61 -4.30
N ASN A 230 10.93 -5.18 -5.23
CA ASN A 230 9.59 -4.63 -4.98
C ASN A 230 8.46 -5.49 -5.56
N PHE A 231 8.72 -6.76 -5.78
CA PHE A 231 7.71 -7.70 -6.23
C PHE A 231 6.73 -8.03 -5.10
N LYS A 232 5.41 -7.95 -5.37
CA LYS A 232 4.34 -8.16 -4.38
C LYS A 232 3.46 -9.38 -4.69
N GLY A 233 3.79 -10.17 -5.71
CA GLY A 233 3.04 -11.36 -6.09
C GLY A 233 3.51 -12.62 -5.35
N ASP A 234 2.67 -13.65 -5.33
CA ASP A 234 3.00 -14.95 -4.75
C ASP A 234 3.90 -15.79 -5.67
N TYR A 235 3.84 -15.54 -6.98
CA TYR A 235 4.65 -16.22 -7.99
C TYR A 235 5.07 -15.23 -9.08
N VAL A 236 6.29 -15.42 -9.59
CA VAL A 236 6.88 -14.57 -10.64
C VAL A 236 6.34 -14.98 -12.00
N THR A 237 5.91 -14.00 -12.79
CA THR A 237 5.50 -14.20 -14.20
C THR A 237 6.57 -13.67 -15.15
N LYS A 238 6.47 -14.08 -16.43
CA LYS A 238 7.37 -13.59 -17.49
C LYS A 238 7.22 -12.09 -17.76
N ASP A 239 6.07 -11.53 -17.45
CA ASP A 239 5.83 -10.09 -17.63
C ASP A 239 6.39 -9.28 -16.45
N ASP A 240 6.39 -9.81 -15.23
CA ASP A 240 6.94 -9.13 -14.05
C ASP A 240 8.42 -8.82 -14.19
N VAL A 241 9.22 -9.75 -14.76
CA VAL A 241 10.67 -9.57 -14.94
C VAL A 241 11.03 -8.51 -15.97
N LYS A 242 10.07 -8.03 -16.76
CA LYS A 242 10.26 -6.98 -17.77
C LYS A 242 10.00 -5.58 -17.23
N ILE A 243 9.52 -5.47 -16.00
CA ILE A 243 9.14 -4.20 -15.38
C ILE A 243 10.30 -3.65 -14.56
N ALA A 244 10.97 -2.61 -15.03
CA ALA A 244 12.12 -2.00 -14.38
C ALA A 244 11.84 -1.59 -12.92
N LYS A 245 10.64 -1.08 -12.64
CA LYS A 245 10.20 -0.66 -11.31
C LYS A 245 10.30 -1.78 -10.25
N ASN A 246 10.13 -3.04 -10.65
CA ASN A 246 10.23 -4.19 -9.74
C ASN A 246 11.65 -4.40 -9.18
N TYR A 247 12.67 -3.88 -9.87
CA TYR A 247 14.08 -3.99 -9.47
C TYR A 247 14.60 -2.80 -8.65
N LEU A 248 13.78 -1.76 -8.45
CA LEU A 248 14.17 -0.60 -7.65
C LEU A 248 14.19 -0.96 -6.16
N SER A 249 15.16 -0.45 -5.42
CA SER A 249 15.13 -0.46 -3.96
C SER A 249 13.93 0.36 -3.43
N GLU A 250 13.55 0.14 -2.17
CA GLU A 250 12.45 0.90 -1.56
C GLU A 250 12.68 2.42 -1.61
N LEU A 251 13.92 2.86 -1.43
CA LEU A 251 14.28 4.27 -1.48
C LEU A 251 14.22 4.84 -2.90
N GLU A 252 14.77 4.10 -3.89
CA GLU A 252 14.68 4.47 -5.30
C GLU A 252 13.22 4.57 -5.75
N LEU A 253 12.38 3.61 -5.34
CA LEU A 253 10.96 3.60 -5.63
C LEU A 253 10.24 4.82 -5.03
N LYS A 254 10.54 5.17 -3.77
CA LYS A 254 9.99 6.37 -3.13
C LYS A 254 10.38 7.65 -3.87
N ARG A 255 11.64 7.75 -4.31
CA ARG A 255 12.12 8.89 -5.09
C ARG A 255 11.44 8.97 -6.45
N LEU A 256 11.32 7.84 -7.15
CA LEU A 256 10.59 7.77 -8.42
C LEU A 256 9.14 8.27 -8.26
N ASN A 257 8.44 7.76 -7.25
CA ASN A 257 7.06 8.14 -6.99
C ASN A 257 6.90 9.63 -6.67
N LEU A 258 7.89 10.25 -6.01
CA LEU A 258 7.91 11.69 -5.74
C LEU A 258 8.12 12.50 -7.02
N LEU A 259 9.13 12.16 -7.83
CA LEU A 259 9.42 12.85 -9.09
C LEU A 259 8.25 12.75 -10.07
N VAL A 260 7.64 11.56 -10.18
CA VAL A 260 6.45 11.35 -11.00
C VAL A 260 5.29 12.22 -10.53
N SER A 261 5.01 12.25 -9.22
CA SER A 261 3.92 13.06 -8.67
C SER A 261 4.14 14.54 -8.93
N GLU A 262 5.35 15.03 -8.75
CA GLU A 262 5.70 16.43 -8.99
C GLU A 262 5.56 16.81 -10.48
N PHE A 263 5.98 15.93 -11.38
CA PHE A 263 5.81 16.15 -12.82
C PHE A 263 4.33 16.22 -13.21
N LEU A 264 3.50 15.34 -12.65
CA LEU A 264 2.06 15.33 -12.90
C LEU A 264 1.36 16.58 -12.30
N ASP A 265 1.77 17.01 -11.10
CA ASP A 265 1.26 18.24 -10.47
C ASP A 265 1.63 19.47 -11.29
N PHE A 266 2.87 19.54 -11.79
CA PHE A 266 3.29 20.59 -12.72
C PHE A 266 2.45 20.61 -13.99
N ALA A 267 2.18 19.45 -14.57
CA ALA A 267 1.39 19.34 -15.79
C ALA A 267 -0.08 19.79 -15.58
N GLU A 268 -0.68 19.38 -14.45
CA GLU A 268 -2.02 19.82 -14.06
C GLU A 268 -2.06 21.34 -13.88
N PHE A 269 -1.03 21.93 -13.28
CA PHE A 269 -0.92 23.38 -13.12
C PHE A 269 -0.83 24.11 -14.49
N GLN A 270 -0.03 23.61 -15.45
CA GLN A 270 0.04 24.19 -16.79
C GLN A 270 -1.30 24.11 -17.52
N ALA A 271 -2.04 22.99 -17.34
CA ALA A 271 -3.37 22.83 -17.92
C ALA A 271 -4.40 23.82 -17.35
N LEU A 272 -4.35 24.06 -16.02
CA LEU A 272 -5.20 25.08 -15.36
C LEU A 272 -4.91 26.51 -15.82
N GLU A 273 -3.64 26.81 -16.11
CA GLU A 273 -3.21 28.11 -16.64
C GLU A 273 -3.46 28.26 -18.16
N GLU A 274 -4.01 27.22 -18.80
CA GLU A 274 -4.26 27.18 -20.27
C GLU A 274 -3.03 27.52 -21.11
N LYS A 275 -1.82 27.21 -20.59
CA LYS A 275 -0.56 27.49 -21.29
C LYS A 275 -0.32 26.46 -22.38
N PRO A 276 -0.17 26.89 -23.66
CA PRO A 276 0.15 25.97 -24.74
C PRO A 276 1.60 25.45 -24.55
N MET A 277 1.76 24.15 -24.43
CA MET A 277 3.03 23.46 -24.32
C MET A 277 3.31 22.63 -25.55
N LYS A 278 4.57 22.61 -26.01
CA LYS A 278 5.07 21.68 -27.02
C LYS A 278 5.66 20.45 -26.38
N MET A 279 5.80 19.38 -27.14
CA MET A 279 6.40 18.13 -26.68
C MET A 279 7.81 18.35 -26.08
N GLN A 280 8.61 19.21 -26.69
CA GLN A 280 9.93 19.52 -26.19
C GLN A 280 9.89 20.32 -24.87
N ASP A 281 8.89 21.16 -24.66
CA ASP A 281 8.73 21.92 -23.44
C ASP A 281 8.50 21.02 -22.22
N TRP A 282 7.75 19.92 -22.41
CA TRP A 282 7.54 18.91 -21.37
C TRP A 282 8.82 18.18 -20.98
N ILE A 283 9.66 17.82 -21.96
CA ILE A 283 10.99 17.22 -21.68
C ILE A 283 11.86 18.20 -20.90
N THR A 284 11.88 19.48 -21.33
CA THR A 284 12.66 20.53 -20.67
C THR A 284 12.16 20.80 -19.25
N ALA A 285 10.85 20.75 -19.02
CA ALA A 285 10.27 20.89 -17.68
C ALA A 285 10.71 19.75 -16.75
N LEU A 286 10.68 18.51 -17.23
CA LEU A 286 11.18 17.37 -16.48
C LEU A 286 12.67 17.50 -16.15
N ASP A 287 13.49 17.91 -17.13
CA ASP A 287 14.93 18.13 -16.92
C ASP A 287 15.17 19.20 -15.85
N ASN A 288 14.43 20.29 -15.88
CA ASN A 288 14.52 21.34 -14.87
C ASN A 288 14.15 20.83 -13.45
N GLN A 289 13.13 19.98 -13.34
CA GLN A 289 12.78 19.37 -12.04
C GLN A 289 13.90 18.45 -11.55
N ILE A 290 14.43 17.59 -12.41
CA ILE A 290 15.56 16.69 -12.08
C ILE A 290 16.76 17.51 -11.57
N VAL A 291 17.10 18.61 -12.25
CA VAL A 291 18.20 19.50 -11.84
C VAL A 291 17.89 20.23 -10.53
N ALA A 292 16.64 20.65 -10.31
CA ALA A 292 16.22 21.29 -9.05
C ALA A 292 16.45 20.36 -7.83
N HIS A 293 16.34 19.06 -8.04
CA HIS A 293 16.68 18.05 -7.04
C HIS A 293 18.17 17.68 -7.00
N GLN A 294 19.03 18.45 -7.67
CA GLN A 294 20.49 18.21 -7.75
C GLN A 294 20.84 16.84 -8.31
N ARG A 295 20.01 16.32 -9.24
CA ARG A 295 20.23 15.05 -9.92
C ARG A 295 20.76 15.27 -11.33
N LYS A 296 21.49 14.27 -11.83
CA LYS A 296 22.01 14.29 -13.21
C LYS A 296 20.92 13.98 -14.21
N ILE A 297 20.98 14.62 -15.36
CA ILE A 297 20.09 14.37 -16.50
C ILE A 297 20.73 13.28 -17.36
N LEU A 298 19.89 12.37 -17.85
CA LEU A 298 20.31 11.40 -18.86
C LEU A 298 20.60 12.10 -20.18
N GLU A 299 21.85 12.01 -20.63
CA GLU A 299 22.29 12.43 -21.96
C GLU A 299 22.33 11.20 -22.89
N GLY A 300 21.39 11.12 -23.84
CA GLY A 300 21.32 10.02 -24.79
C GLY A 300 20.30 8.92 -24.44
N LYS A 301 20.58 7.69 -24.89
CA LYS A 301 19.62 6.55 -24.80
C LYS A 301 20.04 5.45 -23.83
N GLY A 302 21.16 5.61 -23.13
CA GLY A 302 21.79 4.55 -22.37
C GLY A 302 22.64 3.60 -23.22
N SER A 303 23.35 2.69 -22.57
CA SER A 303 24.28 1.74 -23.19
C SER A 303 23.64 0.40 -23.58
N ILE A 304 22.52 0.04 -22.94
CA ILE A 304 21.76 -1.21 -23.15
C ILE A 304 20.45 -0.90 -23.85
N SER A 305 20.18 -1.61 -24.95
CA SER A 305 18.91 -1.49 -25.64
C SER A 305 17.80 -2.21 -24.89
N HIS A 306 16.56 -1.75 -25.08
CA HIS A 306 15.38 -2.43 -24.52
C HIS A 306 15.33 -3.90 -24.91
N GLU A 307 15.65 -4.22 -26.17
CA GLU A 307 15.63 -5.59 -26.67
C GLU A 307 16.65 -6.49 -25.95
N GLN A 308 17.88 -6.01 -25.72
CA GLN A 308 18.90 -6.74 -24.97
C GLN A 308 18.48 -7.01 -23.52
N ALA A 309 17.86 -6.01 -22.87
CA ALA A 309 17.35 -6.16 -21.51
C ALA A 309 16.23 -7.20 -21.44
N MET A 310 15.27 -7.16 -22.38
CA MET A 310 14.15 -8.12 -22.43
C MET A 310 14.64 -9.55 -22.70
N GLN A 311 15.59 -9.74 -23.63
CA GLN A 311 16.17 -11.06 -23.91
C GLN A 311 16.88 -11.63 -22.68
N LYS A 312 17.65 -10.82 -21.94
CA LYS A 312 18.28 -11.28 -20.70
C LYS A 312 17.24 -11.61 -19.63
N ALA A 313 16.25 -10.75 -19.42
CA ALA A 313 15.19 -10.97 -18.43
C ALA A 313 14.42 -12.27 -18.69
N GLU A 314 14.06 -12.54 -19.94
CA GLU A 314 13.39 -13.79 -20.33
C GLU A 314 14.27 -15.02 -20.10
N LYS A 315 15.54 -14.94 -20.44
CA LYS A 315 16.50 -16.04 -20.21
C LYS A 315 16.66 -16.35 -18.72
N GLU A 316 16.86 -15.32 -17.89
CA GLU A 316 17.00 -15.50 -16.44
C GLU A 316 15.69 -16.03 -15.80
N TYR A 317 14.54 -15.57 -16.28
CA TYR A 317 13.24 -16.12 -15.87
C TYR A 317 13.11 -17.61 -16.20
N ASP A 318 13.44 -18.02 -17.41
CA ASP A 318 13.36 -19.43 -17.82
C ASP A 318 14.28 -20.32 -16.97
N LEU A 319 15.48 -19.85 -16.65
CA LEU A 319 16.41 -20.54 -15.73
C LEU A 319 15.84 -20.63 -14.31
N PHE A 320 15.29 -19.56 -13.81
CA PHE A 320 14.63 -19.51 -12.49
C PHE A 320 13.47 -20.51 -12.42
N ARG A 321 12.59 -20.54 -13.43
CA ARG A 321 11.47 -21.49 -13.49
C ARG A 321 11.92 -22.94 -13.55
N GLN A 322 12.99 -23.25 -14.28
CA GLN A 322 13.57 -24.60 -14.29
C GLN A 322 14.04 -25.01 -12.89
N LYS A 323 14.67 -24.10 -12.14
CA LYS A 323 15.11 -24.36 -10.76
C LYS A 323 13.93 -24.55 -9.81
N GLU A 324 12.90 -23.68 -9.90
CA GLU A 324 11.68 -23.84 -9.12
C GLU A 324 11.03 -25.22 -9.36
N LEU A 325 10.86 -25.60 -10.62
CA LEU A 325 10.28 -26.89 -10.98
C LEU A 325 11.14 -28.08 -10.48
N ALA A 326 12.46 -27.95 -10.53
CA ALA A 326 13.37 -28.99 -10.01
C ALA A 326 13.31 -29.11 -8.47
N ASN A 327 12.98 -28.00 -7.77
CA ASN A 327 12.85 -27.97 -6.31
C ASN A 327 11.44 -28.29 -5.81
N LEU A 328 10.44 -28.29 -6.68
CA LEU A 328 9.07 -28.71 -6.35
C LEU A 328 9.06 -30.21 -6.07
N LYS A 329 9.07 -30.56 -4.77
CA LYS A 329 8.75 -31.90 -4.34
C LYS A 329 7.25 -32.11 -4.52
N SER A 330 6.87 -33.14 -5.23
CA SER A 330 5.45 -33.51 -5.33
C SER A 330 4.92 -33.87 -3.93
N ASP A 331 3.62 -33.70 -3.69
CA ASP A 331 2.97 -34.15 -2.44
C ASP A 331 3.23 -35.65 -2.20
N PHE A 332 3.41 -36.42 -3.26
CA PHE A 332 3.79 -37.83 -3.22
C PHE A 332 5.23 -38.02 -2.68
N ASP A 333 6.18 -37.21 -3.08
CA ASP A 333 7.57 -37.27 -2.57
C ASP A 333 7.65 -36.88 -1.09
N LEU A 334 6.84 -35.90 -0.65
CA LEU A 334 6.70 -35.53 0.77
C LEU A 334 6.07 -36.70 1.57
N PHE A 335 5.02 -37.29 1.07
CA PHE A 335 4.39 -38.50 1.67
C PHE A 335 5.38 -39.64 1.80
N LEU A 336 6.16 -39.98 0.76
CA LEU A 336 7.18 -41.03 0.81
C LEU A 336 8.28 -40.75 1.84
N GLN A 337 8.68 -39.47 2.04
CA GLN A 337 9.64 -39.09 3.08
C GLN A 337 9.08 -39.35 4.48
N ASP A 338 7.81 -39.05 4.70
CA ASP A 338 7.16 -39.26 6.01
C ASP A 338 6.91 -40.73 6.29
N VAL A 339 6.55 -41.54 5.29
CA VAL A 339 6.46 -43.03 5.41
C VAL A 339 7.82 -43.59 5.80
N ARG A 340 8.91 -43.21 5.14
CA ARG A 340 10.27 -43.68 5.49
C ARG A 340 10.70 -43.31 6.89
N LYS A 341 10.29 -42.15 7.42
CA LYS A 341 10.57 -41.74 8.82
C LYS A 341 9.80 -42.60 9.83
N ILE A 342 8.65 -43.12 9.46
CA ILE A 342 7.84 -44.02 10.31
C ILE A 342 8.45 -45.42 10.34
N GLU A 343 8.95 -45.92 9.20
CA GLU A 343 9.58 -47.26 9.09
C GLU A 343 10.96 -47.34 9.79
N THR A 344 11.61 -46.18 10.05
CA THR A 344 12.92 -46.13 10.74
C THR A 344 12.80 -45.86 12.25
N ARG A 345 11.60 -45.83 12.82
CA ARG A 345 11.29 -45.79 14.24
C ARG A 345 10.78 -47.11 14.75
#